data_957357f78f03512cca0269f8a92a84b2
#
_entry.id   957357f78f03512cca0269f8a92a84b2
#
_cell.length_a   1.000
_cell.length_b   1.000
_cell.length_c   1.000
_cell.angle_alpha   90.00
_cell.angle_beta   90.00
_cell.angle_gamma   90.00
#
_symmetry.space_group_name_H-M   'P 1'
#
loop_
_entity.id
_entity.type
_entity.pdbx_description
1 polymer ?
#
loop_
_entity_poly.entity_id
_entity_poly.type
_entity_poly.pdbx_seq_one_letter_code
_entity_poly.pdbx_strand_id
1 'polypeptide(L)'
;VSIAVMAGTPTDTEMGVNLIKASSLSSQQIIPVSISKNPREQTLFQTRSYDERHAAIKKIVNVLKKKNVSYLFVYCNSLSSAIDFELLADTLNIPIVTPFMIYKDIAHHYQKVGVLTANAQGSAGIEKVMVHSNPKISVLTVANISWVEAVEKKLEPPKIILRYGLLETIAFFENNRTEAIIIGCTHFPYFLADYQKYTELPCIDAGEAMIETMIEYFKTTDKH
;
A
#
# COMPACT_ATOMS: atom_id res chain seq x y z
N VAL A 1 22.10 -0.89 9.32
CA VAL A 1 21.15 -1.62 8.49
C VAL A 1 20.50 -0.65 7.52
N SER A 2 20.21 -1.09 6.28
CA SER A 2 19.58 -0.23 5.27
C SER A 2 18.25 -0.79 4.79
N ILE A 3 17.27 0.10 4.67
CA ILE A 3 15.90 -0.19 4.23
C ILE A 3 15.67 0.51 2.89
N ALA A 4 15.30 -0.23 1.84
CA ALA A 4 14.78 0.40 0.64
C ALA A 4 13.26 0.60 0.78
N VAL A 5 12.79 1.83 0.59
CA VAL A 5 11.36 2.16 0.49
C VAL A 5 10.99 2.20 -0.97
N MET A 6 10.22 1.21 -1.41
CA MET A 6 9.79 1.08 -2.80
C MET A 6 8.31 1.44 -2.92
N ALA A 7 8.00 2.38 -3.81
CA ALA A 7 6.62 2.77 -4.07
C ALA A 7 6.38 3.07 -5.56
N GLY A 8 5.15 3.44 -5.91
CA GLY A 8 4.73 3.66 -7.28
C GLY A 8 5.30 4.93 -7.88
N THR A 9 5.20 6.04 -7.16
CA THR A 9 5.59 7.39 -7.60
C THR A 9 6.53 8.05 -6.57
N PRO A 10 7.19 9.18 -6.89
CA PRO A 10 7.97 9.93 -5.91
C PRO A 10 7.16 10.36 -4.68
N THR A 11 5.90 10.72 -4.84
CA THR A 11 5.04 11.20 -3.75
C THR A 11 4.77 10.10 -2.72
N ASP A 12 4.29 8.93 -3.11
CA ASP A 12 4.05 7.84 -2.16
C ASP A 12 5.35 7.21 -1.66
N THR A 13 6.44 7.28 -2.43
CA THR A 13 7.78 6.92 -1.93
C THR A 13 8.20 7.84 -0.78
N GLU A 14 8.02 9.16 -0.92
CA GLU A 14 8.32 10.13 0.15
C GLU A 14 7.44 9.88 1.38
N MET A 15 6.15 9.59 1.19
CA MET A 15 5.24 9.26 2.30
C MET A 15 5.72 8.02 3.06
N GLY A 16 6.13 6.96 2.36
CA GLY A 16 6.69 5.76 2.99
C GLY A 16 8.02 6.03 3.73
N VAL A 17 8.88 6.87 3.17
CA VAL A 17 10.12 7.33 3.84
C VAL A 17 9.80 8.09 5.12
N ASN A 18 8.84 9.00 5.08
CA ASN A 18 8.43 9.79 6.24
C ASN A 18 7.80 8.91 7.33
N LEU A 19 7.04 7.89 6.96
CA LEU A 19 6.48 6.90 7.88
C LEU A 19 7.59 6.17 8.66
N ILE A 20 8.64 5.69 7.97
CA ILE A 20 9.80 5.06 8.64
C ILE A 20 10.53 6.08 9.52
N LYS A 21 10.76 7.30 9.05
CA LYS A 21 11.44 8.35 9.83
C LYS A 21 10.68 8.76 11.09
N ALA A 22 9.36 8.65 11.11
CA ALA A 22 8.54 8.92 12.29
C ALA A 22 8.51 7.75 13.30
N SER A 23 9.09 6.60 12.96
CA SER A 23 9.11 5.40 13.79
C SER A 23 10.44 5.20 14.53
N SER A 24 10.54 4.13 15.32
CA SER A 24 11.79 3.70 15.97
C SER A 24 12.89 3.29 14.99
N LEU A 25 12.57 3.14 13.70
CA LEU A 25 13.51 2.84 12.62
C LEU A 25 14.18 4.08 12.01
N SER A 26 13.94 5.26 12.56
CA SER A 26 14.43 6.57 12.06
C SER A 26 15.96 6.68 11.93
N SER A 27 16.71 5.91 12.72
CA SER A 27 18.18 5.86 12.68
C SER A 27 18.74 5.01 11.54
N GLN A 28 17.91 4.25 10.84
CA GLN A 28 18.34 3.39 9.75
C GLN A 28 18.62 4.18 8.47
N GLN A 29 19.53 3.64 7.63
CA GLN A 29 19.73 4.20 6.30
C GLN A 29 18.52 3.90 5.42
N ILE A 30 17.86 4.94 4.90
CA ILE A 30 16.66 4.79 4.05
C ILE A 30 17.03 5.13 2.60
N ILE A 31 16.70 4.23 1.68
CA ILE A 31 16.95 4.37 0.24
C ILE A 31 15.58 4.46 -0.46
N PRO A 32 15.16 5.63 -0.96
CA PRO A 32 13.92 5.77 -1.71
C PRO A 32 14.04 5.16 -3.11
N VAL A 33 12.98 4.45 -3.55
CA VAL A 33 12.89 3.79 -4.85
C VAL A 33 11.51 3.98 -5.44
N SER A 34 11.37 4.88 -6.41
CA SER A 34 10.12 5.07 -7.16
C SER A 34 10.17 4.26 -8.47
N ILE A 35 9.12 3.50 -8.74
CA ILE A 35 9.04 2.64 -9.94
C ILE A 35 8.65 3.45 -11.17
N SER A 36 7.85 4.48 -10.99
CA SER A 36 7.30 5.34 -12.03
C SER A 36 7.47 6.81 -11.66
N LYS A 37 7.33 7.70 -12.63
CA LYS A 37 7.44 9.15 -12.41
C LYS A 37 6.12 9.78 -11.97
N ASN A 38 5.01 9.14 -12.31
CA ASN A 38 3.66 9.66 -12.07
C ASN A 38 2.62 8.51 -12.06
N PRO A 39 1.38 8.77 -11.62
CA PRO A 39 0.33 7.75 -11.53
C PRO A 39 -0.03 7.05 -12.85
N ARG A 40 0.07 7.74 -13.99
CA ARG A 40 -0.21 7.13 -15.30
C ARG A 40 0.85 6.13 -15.70
N GLU A 41 2.13 6.45 -15.52
CA GLU A 41 3.22 5.50 -15.76
C GLU A 41 3.10 4.29 -14.83
N GLN A 42 2.67 4.49 -13.58
CA GLN A 42 2.42 3.41 -12.65
C GLN A 42 1.28 2.49 -13.14
N THR A 43 0.18 3.05 -13.63
CA THR A 43 -0.90 2.27 -14.24
C THR A 43 -0.41 1.49 -15.45
N LEU A 44 0.37 2.10 -16.34
CA LEU A 44 0.97 1.42 -17.48
C LEU A 44 1.92 0.29 -17.07
N PHE A 45 2.72 0.49 -16.02
CA PHE A 45 3.57 -0.57 -15.48
C PHE A 45 2.73 -1.79 -15.04
N GLN A 46 1.62 -1.56 -14.34
CA GLN A 46 0.73 -2.61 -13.86
C GLN A 46 0.08 -3.42 -14.98
N THR A 47 -0.12 -2.84 -16.17
CA THR A 47 -0.74 -3.51 -17.32
C THR A 47 0.24 -4.32 -18.18
N ARG A 48 1.54 -4.27 -17.91
CA ARG A 48 2.53 -5.12 -18.57
C ARG A 48 2.29 -6.60 -18.25
N SER A 49 2.91 -7.50 -19.01
CA SER A 49 2.87 -8.93 -18.70
C SER A 49 3.47 -9.24 -17.33
N TYR A 50 3.08 -10.36 -16.74
CA TYR A 50 3.62 -10.83 -15.47
C TYR A 50 5.16 -10.88 -15.48
N ASP A 51 5.74 -11.50 -16.53
CA ASP A 51 7.18 -11.69 -16.66
C ASP A 51 7.94 -10.36 -16.75
N GLU A 52 7.42 -9.40 -17.52
CA GLU A 52 8.04 -8.08 -17.65
C GLU A 52 8.06 -7.31 -16.31
N ARG A 53 6.94 -7.35 -15.58
CA ARG A 53 6.85 -6.70 -14.28
C ARG A 53 7.82 -7.32 -13.27
N HIS A 54 7.80 -8.65 -13.16
CA HIS A 54 8.68 -9.39 -12.25
C HIS A 54 10.14 -9.22 -12.59
N ALA A 55 10.52 -9.31 -13.86
CA ALA A 55 11.89 -9.10 -14.32
C ALA A 55 12.39 -7.68 -13.99
N ALA A 56 11.54 -6.66 -14.19
CA ALA A 56 11.89 -5.28 -13.87
C ALA A 56 12.14 -5.09 -12.36
N ILE A 57 11.25 -5.56 -11.50
CA ILE A 57 11.39 -5.43 -10.05
C ILE A 57 12.56 -6.28 -9.53
N LYS A 58 12.71 -7.52 -9.99
CA LYS A 58 13.85 -8.38 -9.65
C LYS A 58 15.19 -7.72 -9.97
N LYS A 59 15.28 -7.04 -11.12
CA LYS A 59 16.49 -6.27 -11.50
C LYS A 59 16.78 -5.15 -10.50
N ILE A 60 15.75 -4.38 -10.10
CA ILE A 60 15.89 -3.30 -9.12
C ILE A 60 16.35 -3.86 -7.77
N VAL A 61 15.69 -4.90 -7.26
CA VAL A 61 16.04 -5.51 -5.97
C VAL A 61 17.46 -6.07 -5.97
N ASN A 62 17.90 -6.69 -7.06
CA ASN A 62 19.29 -7.15 -7.20
C ASN A 62 20.31 -6.00 -7.14
N VAL A 63 19.98 -4.84 -7.73
CA VAL A 63 20.84 -3.64 -7.62
C VAL A 63 20.87 -3.13 -6.18
N LEU A 64 19.74 -3.12 -5.49
CA LEU A 64 19.65 -2.71 -4.08
C LEU A 64 20.46 -3.64 -3.16
N LYS A 65 20.39 -4.95 -3.38
CA LYS A 65 21.22 -5.93 -2.64
C LYS A 65 22.71 -5.68 -2.81
N LYS A 66 23.16 -5.36 -4.03
CA LYS A 66 24.58 -4.98 -4.29
C LYS A 66 24.98 -3.69 -3.57
N LYS A 67 24.02 -2.86 -3.16
CA LYS A 67 24.22 -1.67 -2.33
C LYS A 67 24.04 -1.95 -0.83
N ASN A 68 24.06 -3.21 -0.41
CA ASN A 68 23.89 -3.66 0.97
C ASN A 68 22.51 -3.30 1.58
N VAL A 69 21.46 -3.22 0.76
CA VAL A 69 20.10 -3.13 1.27
C VAL A 69 19.72 -4.45 1.91
N SER A 70 19.28 -4.38 3.16
CA SER A 70 18.95 -5.55 3.99
C SER A 70 17.45 -5.84 4.04
N TYR A 71 16.61 -4.82 3.83
CA TYR A 71 15.14 -4.93 3.92
C TYR A 71 14.47 -4.12 2.82
N LEU A 72 13.31 -4.60 2.36
CA LEU A 72 12.49 -3.89 1.41
C LEU A 72 11.13 -3.56 2.04
N PHE A 73 10.79 -2.27 2.11
CA PHE A 73 9.51 -1.76 2.54
C PHE A 73 8.73 -1.29 1.30
N VAL A 74 7.77 -2.12 0.84
CA VAL A 74 6.98 -1.83 -0.36
C VAL A 74 5.75 -1.03 0.04
N TYR A 75 5.87 0.28 0.03
CA TYR A 75 4.78 1.19 0.39
C TYR A 75 3.93 1.51 -0.84
N CYS A 76 3.24 0.50 -1.39
CA CYS A 76 2.39 0.67 -2.57
C CYS A 76 1.43 -0.51 -2.77
N ASN A 77 0.13 -0.26 -2.68
CA ASN A 77 -0.91 -1.27 -2.88
C ASN A 77 -0.95 -1.79 -4.33
N SER A 78 -0.92 -0.87 -5.27
CA SER A 78 -0.99 -1.21 -6.68
C SER A 78 0.23 -1.98 -7.17
N LEU A 79 1.41 -1.71 -6.61
CA LEU A 79 2.60 -2.47 -6.89
C LEU A 79 2.52 -3.88 -6.27
N SER A 80 1.99 -3.99 -5.05
CA SER A 80 1.75 -5.27 -4.38
C SER A 80 0.71 -6.14 -5.11
N SER A 81 -0.23 -5.53 -5.83
CA SER A 81 -1.14 -6.25 -6.73
C SER A 81 -0.45 -6.77 -7.99
N ALA A 82 0.55 -6.06 -8.47
CA ALA A 82 1.21 -6.34 -9.75
C ALA A 82 2.36 -7.34 -9.65
N ILE A 83 2.92 -7.53 -8.46
CA ILE A 83 4.13 -8.31 -8.19
C ILE A 83 3.86 -9.30 -7.07
N ASP A 84 4.29 -10.54 -7.23
CA ASP A 84 4.37 -11.52 -6.16
C ASP A 84 5.62 -11.26 -5.31
N PHE A 85 5.47 -10.44 -4.27
CA PHE A 85 6.56 -10.09 -3.38
C PHE A 85 6.92 -11.21 -2.41
N GLU A 86 6.05 -12.18 -2.14
CA GLU A 86 6.37 -13.35 -1.32
C GLU A 86 7.35 -14.25 -2.07
N LEU A 87 7.02 -14.60 -3.32
CA LEU A 87 7.93 -15.34 -4.19
C LEU A 87 9.25 -14.60 -4.40
N LEU A 88 9.21 -13.27 -4.50
CA LEU A 88 10.42 -12.47 -4.69
C LEU A 88 11.30 -12.44 -3.43
N ALA A 89 10.69 -12.37 -2.24
CA ALA A 89 11.38 -12.43 -0.96
C ALA A 89 12.15 -13.75 -0.81
N ASP A 90 11.48 -14.87 -1.07
CA ASP A 90 12.07 -16.21 -1.03
C ASP A 90 13.20 -16.36 -2.06
N THR A 91 12.92 -15.99 -3.33
CA THR A 91 13.89 -16.15 -4.42
C THR A 91 15.16 -15.33 -4.22
N LEU A 92 15.04 -14.13 -3.66
CA LEU A 92 16.16 -13.21 -3.49
C LEU A 92 16.72 -13.23 -2.06
N ASN A 93 16.14 -14.00 -1.16
CA ASN A 93 16.51 -14.05 0.25
C ASN A 93 16.68 -12.63 0.84
N ILE A 94 15.62 -11.85 0.80
CA ILE A 94 15.52 -10.51 1.38
C ILE A 94 14.15 -10.33 2.03
N PRO A 95 14.07 -9.94 3.31
CA PRO A 95 12.79 -9.64 3.95
C PRO A 95 12.08 -8.48 3.24
N ILE A 96 10.81 -8.70 2.89
CA ILE A 96 9.96 -7.72 2.22
C ILE A 96 8.68 -7.52 3.02
N VAL A 97 8.33 -6.27 3.33
CA VAL A 97 7.05 -5.92 3.96
C VAL A 97 6.18 -5.22 2.94
N THR A 98 4.93 -5.64 2.83
CA THR A 98 3.93 -5.08 1.91
C THR A 98 2.61 -4.82 2.62
N PRO A 99 1.72 -3.92 2.11
CA PRO A 99 0.37 -3.75 2.65
C PRO A 99 -0.46 -5.04 2.62
N PHE A 100 -0.18 -5.94 1.69
CA PHE A 100 -0.93 -7.20 1.53
C PHE A 100 -0.74 -8.16 2.70
N MET A 101 0.41 -8.12 3.38
CA MET A 101 0.61 -8.89 4.61
C MET A 101 -0.39 -8.46 5.70
N ILE A 102 -0.63 -7.15 5.80
CA ILE A 102 -1.57 -6.59 6.76
C ILE A 102 -3.03 -6.92 6.38
N TYR A 103 -3.36 -6.89 5.10
CA TYR A 103 -4.72 -7.22 4.65
C TYR A 103 -5.08 -8.70 4.84
N LYS A 104 -4.11 -9.62 4.84
CA LYS A 104 -4.33 -11.02 5.22
C LYS A 104 -4.88 -11.13 6.63
N ASP A 105 -4.31 -10.38 7.56
CA ASP A 105 -4.73 -10.34 8.96
C ASP A 105 -6.09 -9.65 9.10
N ILE A 106 -6.27 -8.48 8.51
CA ILE A 106 -7.52 -7.71 8.55
C ILE A 106 -8.70 -8.55 8.06
N ALA A 107 -8.51 -9.41 7.05
CA ALA A 107 -9.55 -10.24 6.49
C ALA A 107 -10.20 -11.20 7.50
N HIS A 108 -9.54 -11.52 8.61
CA HIS A 108 -10.08 -12.38 9.66
C HIS A 108 -10.90 -11.63 10.70
N HIS A 109 -10.83 -10.30 10.73
CA HIS A 109 -11.52 -9.48 11.73
C HIS A 109 -12.89 -8.95 11.27
N TYR A 110 -13.19 -9.03 9.96
CA TYR A 110 -14.41 -8.49 9.38
C TYR A 110 -15.11 -9.50 8.47
N GLN A 111 -16.42 -9.34 8.33
CA GLN A 111 -17.22 -10.11 7.38
C GLN A 111 -17.46 -9.34 6.08
N LYS A 112 -17.54 -8.01 6.17
CA LYS A 112 -17.73 -7.15 5.01
C LYS A 112 -16.96 -5.84 5.16
N VAL A 113 -16.13 -5.54 4.17
CA VAL A 113 -15.33 -4.30 4.15
C VAL A 113 -15.55 -3.51 2.87
N GLY A 114 -15.48 -2.18 3.00
CA GLY A 114 -15.30 -1.28 1.88
C GLY A 114 -13.81 -1.07 1.61
N VAL A 115 -13.43 -0.82 0.37
CA VAL A 115 -12.03 -0.55 0.01
C VAL A 115 -11.95 0.62 -0.95
N LEU A 116 -11.18 1.63 -0.64
CA LEU A 116 -10.83 2.74 -1.54
C LEU A 116 -9.50 2.44 -2.24
N THR A 117 -9.47 2.49 -3.56
CA THR A 117 -8.26 2.23 -4.35
C THR A 117 -8.02 3.27 -5.45
N ALA A 118 -6.82 3.27 -6.00
CA ALA A 118 -6.46 4.14 -7.12
C ALA A 118 -7.05 3.66 -8.45
N ASN A 119 -7.11 2.34 -8.66
CA ASN A 119 -7.53 1.73 -9.92
C ASN A 119 -8.02 0.29 -9.72
N ALA A 120 -8.57 -0.30 -10.78
CA ALA A 120 -9.14 -1.64 -10.76
C ALA A 120 -8.10 -2.74 -10.45
N GLN A 121 -6.84 -2.60 -10.86
CA GLN A 121 -5.78 -3.55 -10.56
C GLN A 121 -5.49 -3.60 -9.05
N GLY A 122 -5.44 -2.44 -8.40
CA GLY A 122 -5.33 -2.35 -6.93
C GLY A 122 -6.51 -3.01 -6.23
N SER A 123 -7.73 -2.73 -6.69
CA SER A 123 -8.96 -3.36 -6.19
C SER A 123 -8.89 -4.89 -6.27
N ALA A 124 -8.62 -5.41 -7.46
CA ALA A 124 -8.58 -6.85 -7.70
C ALA A 124 -7.49 -7.56 -6.86
N GLY A 125 -6.33 -6.91 -6.66
CA GLY A 125 -5.27 -7.46 -5.82
C GLY A 125 -5.65 -7.53 -4.35
N ILE A 126 -6.26 -6.47 -3.81
CA ILE A 126 -6.71 -6.42 -2.41
C ILE A 126 -7.84 -7.44 -2.19
N GLU A 127 -8.86 -7.46 -3.05
CA GLU A 127 -9.93 -8.44 -2.98
C GLU A 127 -9.36 -9.87 -3.01
N LYS A 128 -8.47 -10.18 -3.95
CA LYS A 128 -7.84 -11.49 -4.08
C LYS A 128 -7.14 -11.92 -2.78
N VAL A 129 -6.32 -11.08 -2.18
CA VAL A 129 -5.58 -11.44 -0.97
C VAL A 129 -6.51 -11.62 0.23
N MET A 130 -7.53 -10.77 0.38
CA MET A 130 -8.47 -10.85 1.48
C MET A 130 -9.37 -12.10 1.38
N VAL A 131 -9.94 -12.36 0.20
CA VAL A 131 -10.79 -13.54 -0.05
C VAL A 131 -10.00 -14.83 0.03
N HIS A 132 -8.75 -14.84 -0.41
CA HIS A 132 -7.88 -16.02 -0.26
C HIS A 132 -7.60 -16.32 1.22
N SER A 133 -7.41 -15.30 2.05
CA SER A 133 -7.18 -15.46 3.49
C SER A 133 -8.46 -15.82 4.25
N ASN A 134 -9.59 -15.22 3.88
CA ASN A 134 -10.90 -15.51 4.45
C ASN A 134 -11.97 -15.63 3.34
N PRO A 135 -12.29 -16.85 2.87
CA PRO A 135 -13.27 -17.04 1.79
C PRO A 135 -14.70 -16.56 2.13
N LYS A 136 -14.98 -16.20 3.38
CA LYS A 136 -16.30 -15.70 3.82
C LYS A 136 -16.40 -14.18 3.78
N ILE A 137 -15.28 -13.46 3.62
CA ILE A 137 -15.29 -11.99 3.60
C ILE A 137 -15.93 -11.48 2.30
N SER A 138 -16.73 -10.44 2.43
CA SER A 138 -17.24 -9.67 1.29
C SER A 138 -16.46 -8.38 1.15
N VAL A 139 -15.92 -8.12 -0.03
CA VAL A 139 -15.08 -6.94 -0.31
C VAL A 139 -15.75 -6.07 -1.35
N LEU A 140 -16.13 -4.85 -0.97
CA LEU A 140 -16.72 -3.85 -1.86
C LEU A 140 -15.66 -2.80 -2.20
N THR A 141 -15.34 -2.62 -3.47
CA THR A 141 -14.27 -1.71 -3.88
C THR A 141 -14.80 -0.51 -4.66
N VAL A 142 -14.25 0.66 -4.37
CA VAL A 142 -14.42 1.87 -5.19
C VAL A 142 -13.03 2.38 -5.60
N ALA A 143 -12.84 2.55 -6.90
CA ALA A 143 -11.55 2.94 -7.47
C ALA A 143 -11.67 4.27 -8.23
N ASN A 144 -10.76 5.22 -7.96
CA ASN A 144 -10.70 6.47 -8.68
C ASN A 144 -9.29 7.06 -8.70
N ILE A 145 -8.66 7.08 -9.87
CA ILE A 145 -7.31 7.63 -10.05
C ILE A 145 -7.24 9.14 -9.80
N SER A 146 -8.36 9.86 -9.94
CA SER A 146 -8.40 11.30 -9.70
C SER A 146 -8.08 11.66 -8.24
N TRP A 147 -8.33 10.76 -7.28
CA TRP A 147 -7.93 10.98 -5.89
C TRP A 147 -6.41 11.00 -5.73
N VAL A 148 -5.71 10.09 -6.41
CA VAL A 148 -4.24 10.08 -6.45
C VAL A 148 -3.71 11.33 -7.12
N GLU A 149 -4.26 11.71 -8.28
CA GLU A 149 -3.86 12.93 -9.00
C GLU A 149 -4.09 14.20 -8.15
N ALA A 150 -5.15 14.24 -7.35
CA ALA A 150 -5.42 15.34 -6.43
C ALA A 150 -4.38 15.44 -5.30
N VAL A 151 -3.95 14.30 -4.74
CA VAL A 151 -2.88 14.22 -3.74
C VAL A 151 -1.55 14.65 -4.35
N GLU A 152 -1.22 14.16 -5.54
CA GLU A 152 0.02 14.53 -6.27
C GLU A 152 0.09 16.06 -6.54
N LYS A 153 -1.06 16.68 -6.78
CA LYS A 153 -1.20 18.15 -6.92
C LYS A 153 -1.23 18.89 -5.59
N LYS A 154 -1.12 18.17 -4.46
CA LYS A 154 -1.17 18.73 -3.09
C LYS A 154 -2.42 19.57 -2.84
N LEU A 155 -3.57 19.16 -3.39
CA LEU A 155 -4.85 19.80 -3.10
C LEU A 155 -5.18 19.58 -1.61
N GLU A 156 -5.78 20.58 -0.98
CA GLU A 156 -6.18 20.48 0.42
C GLU A 156 -7.16 19.33 0.64
N PRO A 157 -6.97 18.48 1.68
CA PRO A 157 -7.81 17.31 1.95
C PRO A 157 -9.32 17.58 1.91
N PRO A 158 -9.87 18.65 2.52
CA PRO A 158 -11.31 18.94 2.41
C PRO A 158 -11.78 19.16 0.97
N LYS A 159 -10.96 19.76 0.12
CA LYS A 159 -11.31 19.94 -1.31
C LYS A 159 -11.36 18.62 -2.05
N ILE A 160 -10.45 17.69 -1.74
CA ILE A 160 -10.45 16.35 -2.33
C ILE A 160 -11.75 15.64 -1.94
N ILE A 161 -12.10 15.64 -0.65
CA ILE A 161 -13.28 14.96 -0.14
C ILE A 161 -14.57 15.50 -0.76
N LEU A 162 -14.72 16.83 -0.80
CA LEU A 162 -15.97 17.47 -1.25
C LEU A 162 -16.16 17.49 -2.77
N ARG A 163 -15.10 17.39 -3.57
CA ARG A 163 -15.18 17.62 -5.02
C ARG A 163 -14.91 16.38 -5.87
N TYR A 164 -14.42 15.28 -5.29
CA TYR A 164 -14.00 14.09 -6.05
C TYR A 164 -14.82 12.85 -5.72
N GLY A 165 -16.02 13.01 -5.14
CA GLY A 165 -16.95 11.91 -4.90
C GLY A 165 -16.57 11.00 -3.72
N LEU A 166 -15.76 11.48 -2.75
CA LEU A 166 -15.39 10.68 -1.58
C LEU A 166 -16.53 10.56 -0.57
N LEU A 167 -17.39 11.57 -0.43
CA LEU A 167 -18.57 11.49 0.44
C LEU A 167 -19.56 10.43 -0.05
N GLU A 168 -19.71 10.30 -1.37
CA GLU A 168 -20.58 9.29 -1.98
C GLU A 168 -20.07 7.87 -1.70
N THR A 169 -18.77 7.69 -1.53
CA THR A 169 -18.22 6.39 -1.14
C THR A 169 -18.60 6.00 0.28
N ILE A 170 -18.69 6.96 1.20
CA ILE A 170 -19.14 6.73 2.58
C ILE A 170 -20.60 6.23 2.55
N ALA A 171 -21.48 6.99 1.90
CA ALA A 171 -22.88 6.59 1.77
C ALA A 171 -23.03 5.21 1.10
N PHE A 172 -22.21 4.92 0.08
CA PHE A 172 -22.21 3.61 -0.57
C PHE A 172 -21.84 2.49 0.40
N PHE A 173 -20.77 2.65 1.19
CA PHE A 173 -20.31 1.64 2.13
C PHE A 173 -21.27 1.45 3.29
N GLU A 174 -21.79 2.53 3.88
CA GLU A 174 -22.78 2.48 4.96
C GLU A 174 -24.09 1.81 4.51
N ASN A 175 -24.63 2.17 3.36
CA ASN A 175 -25.83 1.55 2.79
C ASN A 175 -25.66 0.06 2.48
N ASN A 176 -24.42 -0.36 2.20
CA ASN A 176 -24.08 -1.77 2.00
C ASN A 176 -23.67 -2.50 3.30
N ARG A 177 -23.76 -1.83 4.45
CA ARG A 177 -23.46 -2.41 5.78
C ARG A 177 -22.03 -2.96 5.86
N THR A 178 -21.06 -2.22 5.36
CA THR A 178 -19.64 -2.55 5.61
C THR A 178 -19.30 -2.28 7.07
N GLU A 179 -18.35 -2.99 7.60
CA GLU A 179 -17.91 -2.90 9.00
C GLU A 179 -16.67 -2.01 9.16
N ALA A 180 -15.95 -1.81 8.08
CA ALA A 180 -14.76 -0.96 8.01
C ALA A 180 -14.49 -0.49 6.57
N ILE A 181 -13.70 0.57 6.43
CA ILE A 181 -13.20 1.08 5.15
C ILE A 181 -11.68 0.90 5.12
N ILE A 182 -11.18 0.08 4.21
CA ILE A 182 -9.74 -0.12 3.99
C ILE A 182 -9.22 0.98 3.06
N ILE A 183 -8.16 1.62 3.48
CA ILE A 183 -7.45 2.65 2.70
C ILE A 183 -6.45 1.95 1.78
N GLY A 184 -6.96 1.47 0.64
CA GLY A 184 -6.25 0.60 -0.30
C GLY A 184 -5.33 1.35 -1.29
N CYS A 185 -4.83 2.53 -0.92
CA CYS A 185 -3.84 3.29 -1.68
C CYS A 185 -2.97 4.11 -0.73
N THR A 186 -1.68 4.04 -0.90
CA THR A 186 -0.67 4.72 -0.06
C THR A 186 -0.61 6.25 -0.23
N HIS A 187 -1.32 6.81 -1.19
CA HIS A 187 -1.56 8.25 -1.28
C HIS A 187 -2.67 8.75 -0.33
N PHE A 188 -3.62 7.89 0.03
CA PHE A 188 -4.85 8.30 0.72
C PHE A 188 -4.71 8.64 2.21
N PRO A 189 -3.67 8.18 2.94
CA PRO A 189 -3.37 8.74 4.26
C PRO A 189 -3.25 10.27 4.28
N TYR A 190 -2.95 10.90 3.13
CA TYR A 190 -2.91 12.35 2.97
C TYR A 190 -4.23 13.05 3.37
N PHE A 191 -5.37 12.43 3.07
CA PHE A 191 -6.69 12.97 3.42
C PHE A 191 -7.46 12.14 4.47
N LEU A 192 -6.88 11.06 4.97
CA LEU A 192 -7.56 10.11 5.84
C LEU A 192 -8.17 10.74 7.09
N ALA A 193 -7.42 11.60 7.78
CA ALA A 193 -7.90 12.26 9.00
C ALA A 193 -9.14 13.14 8.76
N ASP A 194 -9.23 13.76 7.59
CA ASP A 194 -10.40 14.55 7.22
C ASP A 194 -11.56 13.65 6.72
N TYR A 195 -11.27 12.58 5.99
CA TYR A 195 -12.27 11.61 5.53
C TYR A 195 -12.96 10.90 6.71
N GLN A 196 -12.20 10.50 7.74
CA GLN A 196 -12.73 9.86 8.94
C GLN A 196 -13.76 10.73 9.71
N LYS A 197 -13.73 12.05 9.54
CA LYS A 197 -14.69 12.94 10.19
C LYS A 197 -16.13 12.81 9.66
N TYR A 198 -16.30 12.19 8.49
CA TYR A 198 -17.60 12.05 7.83
C TYR A 198 -18.24 10.68 8.00
N THR A 199 -17.60 9.74 8.69
CA THR A 199 -18.14 8.39 8.93
C THR A 199 -17.72 7.85 10.30
N GLU A 200 -18.62 7.05 10.89
CA GLU A 200 -18.32 6.28 12.12
C GLU A 200 -17.64 4.93 11.80
N LEU A 201 -17.58 4.54 10.52
CA LEU A 201 -16.86 3.33 10.12
C LEU A 201 -15.37 3.51 10.34
N PRO A 202 -14.67 2.55 10.98
CA PRO A 202 -13.23 2.63 11.12
C PRO A 202 -12.56 2.63 9.74
N CYS A 203 -11.72 3.64 9.48
CA CYS A 203 -10.93 3.73 8.26
C CYS A 203 -9.51 3.22 8.56
N ILE A 204 -9.12 2.12 7.92
CA ILE A 204 -7.91 1.36 8.24
C ILE A 204 -6.85 1.56 7.17
N ASP A 205 -5.73 2.16 7.56
CA ASP A 205 -4.50 2.21 6.75
C ASP A 205 -3.50 1.16 7.22
N ALA A 206 -2.77 0.57 6.29
CA ALA A 206 -1.80 -0.48 6.60
C ALA A 206 -0.45 0.04 7.12
N GLY A 207 -0.19 1.34 7.02
CA GLY A 207 1.14 1.92 7.22
C GLY A 207 1.77 1.61 8.58
N GLU A 208 1.05 1.87 9.68
CA GLU A 208 1.56 1.62 11.04
C GLU A 208 1.84 0.13 11.28
N ALA A 209 0.92 -0.76 10.90
CA ALA A 209 1.09 -2.20 11.03
C ALA A 209 2.25 -2.74 10.17
N MET A 210 2.50 -2.13 9.01
CA MET A 210 3.71 -2.43 8.20
C MET A 210 4.99 -2.04 8.94
N ILE A 211 5.01 -0.92 9.65
CA ILE A 211 6.17 -0.51 10.48
C ILE A 211 6.38 -1.51 11.61
N GLU A 212 5.33 -1.93 12.31
CA GLU A 212 5.42 -2.94 13.36
C GLU A 212 5.98 -4.26 12.83
N THR A 213 5.50 -4.74 11.70
CA THR A 213 6.04 -5.93 11.02
C THR A 213 7.52 -5.77 10.67
N MET A 214 7.93 -4.61 10.18
CA MET A 214 9.34 -4.35 9.88
C MET A 214 10.20 -4.37 11.16
N ILE A 215 9.73 -3.81 12.27
CA ILE A 215 10.41 -3.85 13.56
C ILE A 215 10.58 -5.28 14.07
N GLU A 216 9.58 -6.13 13.87
CA GLU A 216 9.67 -7.55 14.23
C GLU A 216 10.75 -8.28 13.42
N TYR A 217 10.86 -8.01 12.12
CA TYR A 217 11.95 -8.55 11.30
C TYR A 217 13.33 -8.14 11.82
N PHE A 218 13.50 -6.89 12.26
CA PHE A 218 14.76 -6.44 12.87
C PHE A 218 15.09 -7.23 14.13
N LYS A 219 14.12 -7.42 15.03
CA LYS A 219 14.32 -8.16 16.30
C LYS A 219 14.69 -9.63 16.09
N THR A 220 14.22 -10.24 15.01
CA THR A 220 14.53 -11.64 14.70
C THR A 220 15.91 -11.81 14.06
N THR A 221 16.36 -10.81 13.30
CA THR A 221 17.66 -10.85 12.61
C THR A 221 18.83 -10.55 13.57
N ASP A 222 18.62 -9.71 14.59
CA ASP A 222 19.66 -9.38 15.60
C ASP A 222 19.94 -10.53 16.60
N LYS A 223 19.20 -11.65 16.52
CA LYS A 223 19.38 -12.82 17.39
C LYS A 223 20.25 -13.92 16.77
N HIS A 224 20.76 -13.71 15.55
CA HIS A 224 21.65 -14.62 14.84
C HIS A 224 22.95 -13.93 14.44
#